data_a3f50d1c9390dbe3a88795d1aef9d865
#
_entry.id   a3f50d1c9390dbe3a88795d1aef9d865
#
_cell.length_a   1.000
_cell.length_b   1.000
_cell.length_c   1.000
_cell.angle_alpha   90.00
_cell.angle_beta   90.00
_cell.angle_gamma   90.00
#
_symmetry.space_group_name_H-M   'P 1'
#
loop_
_entity.id
_entity.type
_entity.pdbx_description
1 polymer ?
#
loop_
_entity_poly.entity_id
_entity_poly.type
_entity_poly.pdbx_seq_one_letter_code
_entity_poly.pdbx_strand_id
1 'polypeptide(L)'
;MNTAVNQRPDRIVVVDDDARIRDLLRRYLTQEGFEVLLAEDAKALNRLLTRETVHLIVLDLMLPGEDGLSICRRLRAAKDLTPIIMLTAKVEDVDRIVGLEVGADDYLPKPFNPRELLARIHAVLRRRPAMEAPGAPALDAQTVTFGPFSFDLALRRLTKDGEQIALTTGEFSMLKALVRHPRQPLSRDKLAQLARGREFEPFDRSLDVQISRLRKMIEPDPTQPRYIQTVWGVGYVFVPDGAA
;
A
#
# COMPACT_ATOMS: atom_id res chain seq x y z
N MET A 1 22.45 22.77 19.26
CA MET A 1 21.61 21.96 20.14
C MET A 1 20.55 21.30 19.25
N ASN A 2 20.74 20.03 18.98
CA ASN A 2 19.90 19.28 18.03
C ASN A 2 18.73 18.70 18.82
N THR A 3 17.55 19.32 18.75
CA THR A 3 16.29 18.79 19.29
C THR A 3 15.87 17.62 18.41
N ALA A 4 16.42 16.42 18.70
CA ALA A 4 15.87 15.18 18.19
C ALA A 4 14.44 15.10 18.73
N VAL A 5 13.47 15.32 17.85
CA VAL A 5 12.05 15.00 18.12
C VAL A 5 12.02 13.51 18.44
N ASN A 6 11.68 13.19 19.68
CA ASN A 6 11.58 11.83 20.20
C ASN A 6 10.37 11.14 19.56
N GLN A 7 10.48 10.82 18.28
CA GLN A 7 9.44 10.04 17.58
C GLN A 7 9.56 8.60 18.07
N ARG A 8 8.49 8.09 18.64
CA ARG A 8 8.40 6.66 18.99
C ARG A 8 8.69 5.84 17.74
N PRO A 9 9.43 4.74 17.86
CA PRO A 9 9.73 3.88 16.70
C PRO A 9 8.44 3.37 16.05
N ASP A 10 8.46 3.25 14.72
CA ASP A 10 7.34 2.62 14.02
C ASP A 10 7.20 1.17 14.48
N ARG A 11 5.94 0.77 14.76
CA ARG A 11 5.60 -0.54 15.28
C ARG A 11 5.13 -1.46 14.17
N ILE A 12 5.85 -2.57 13.98
CA ILE A 12 5.60 -3.57 12.94
C ILE A 12 5.13 -4.87 13.59
N VAL A 13 4.03 -5.43 13.09
CA VAL A 13 3.64 -6.80 13.47
C VAL A 13 4.12 -7.76 12.38
N VAL A 14 4.83 -8.82 12.79
CA VAL A 14 5.21 -9.94 11.93
C VAL A 14 4.29 -11.12 12.25
N VAL A 15 3.54 -11.56 11.25
CA VAL A 15 2.58 -12.66 11.34
C VAL A 15 3.07 -13.80 10.45
N ASP A 16 3.52 -14.87 11.05
CA ASP A 16 4.05 -16.06 10.35
C ASP A 16 3.95 -17.24 11.32
N ASP A 17 3.62 -18.45 10.90
CA ASP A 17 3.55 -19.62 11.77
C ASP A 17 4.93 -20.21 12.08
N ASP A 18 5.95 -19.96 11.23
CA ASP A 18 7.33 -20.36 11.50
C ASP A 18 8.02 -19.45 12.51
N ALA A 19 8.24 -19.95 13.72
CA ALA A 19 8.92 -19.23 14.79
C ALA A 19 10.33 -18.74 14.39
N ARG A 20 11.04 -19.47 13.53
CA ARG A 20 12.39 -19.09 13.07
C ARG A 20 12.34 -17.84 12.20
N ILE A 21 11.34 -17.72 11.33
CA ILE A 21 11.13 -16.55 10.49
C ILE A 21 10.75 -15.36 11.38
N ARG A 22 9.82 -15.54 12.32
CA ARG A 22 9.44 -14.48 13.26
C ARG A 22 10.64 -13.97 14.06
N ASP A 23 11.47 -14.88 14.59
CA ASP A 23 12.67 -14.50 15.39
C ASP A 23 13.74 -13.82 14.53
N LEU A 24 13.96 -14.29 13.30
CA LEU A 24 14.88 -13.67 12.35
C LEU A 24 14.45 -12.23 12.07
N LEU A 25 13.20 -12.03 11.69
CA LEU A 25 12.65 -10.73 11.34
C LEU A 25 12.61 -9.79 12.54
N ARG A 26 12.25 -10.30 13.73
CA ARG A 26 12.30 -9.52 14.97
C ARG A 26 13.70 -8.95 15.20
N ARG A 27 14.73 -9.80 15.21
CA ARG A 27 16.12 -9.37 15.47
C ARG A 27 16.55 -8.35 14.42
N TYR A 28 16.34 -8.66 13.16
CA TYR A 28 16.78 -7.80 12.06
C TYR A 28 16.07 -6.43 12.09
N LEU A 29 14.76 -6.40 12.15
CA LEU A 29 13.99 -5.15 12.12
C LEU A 29 14.17 -4.32 13.41
N THR A 30 14.41 -4.97 14.56
CA THR A 30 14.74 -4.23 15.81
C THR A 30 16.11 -3.56 15.70
N GLN A 31 17.10 -4.19 15.06
CA GLN A 31 18.40 -3.56 14.79
C GLN A 31 18.28 -2.34 13.86
N GLU A 32 17.27 -2.35 12.97
CA GLU A 32 16.96 -1.23 12.06
C GLU A 32 16.08 -0.14 12.71
N GLY A 33 15.81 -0.25 14.02
CA GLY A 33 15.13 0.79 14.81
C GLY A 33 13.61 0.68 14.89
N PHE A 34 13.01 -0.44 14.51
CA PHE A 34 11.58 -0.69 14.64
C PHE A 34 11.22 -1.36 15.96
N GLU A 35 10.02 -1.09 16.47
CA GLU A 35 9.39 -1.90 17.49
C GLU A 35 8.66 -3.06 16.82
N VAL A 36 9.03 -4.31 17.15
CA VAL A 36 8.52 -5.50 16.46
C VAL A 36 7.68 -6.36 17.38
N LEU A 37 6.42 -6.54 17.02
CA LEU A 37 5.48 -7.47 17.65
C LEU A 37 5.35 -8.73 16.82
N LEU A 38 5.11 -9.87 17.47
CA LEU A 38 5.02 -11.17 16.80
C LEU A 38 3.63 -11.76 17.00
N ALA A 39 3.09 -12.34 15.94
CA ALA A 39 1.88 -13.14 15.96
C ALA A 39 2.11 -14.46 15.21
N GLU A 40 1.63 -15.55 15.76
CA GLU A 40 1.75 -16.89 15.16
C GLU A 40 0.54 -17.25 14.29
N ASP A 41 -0.58 -16.56 14.50
CA ASP A 41 -1.85 -16.79 13.82
C ASP A 41 -2.73 -15.53 13.80
N ALA A 42 -3.88 -15.64 13.16
CA ALA A 42 -4.88 -14.57 13.09
C ALA A 42 -5.40 -14.14 14.46
N LYS A 43 -5.52 -15.08 15.43
CA LYS A 43 -6.01 -14.77 16.77
C LYS A 43 -5.01 -13.93 17.56
N ALA A 44 -3.72 -14.26 17.44
CA ALA A 44 -2.63 -13.48 18.04
C ALA A 44 -2.58 -12.09 17.42
N LEU A 45 -2.67 -11.97 16.10
CA LEU A 45 -2.75 -10.69 15.40
C LEU A 45 -3.92 -9.85 15.91
N ASN A 46 -5.13 -10.40 16.00
CA ASN A 46 -6.30 -9.67 16.45
C ASN A 46 -6.15 -9.14 17.87
N ARG A 47 -5.53 -9.91 18.79
CA ARG A 47 -5.23 -9.43 20.14
C ARG A 47 -4.27 -8.24 20.14
N LEU A 48 -3.28 -8.24 19.25
CA LEU A 48 -2.34 -7.13 19.11
C LEU A 48 -3.04 -5.88 18.54
N LEU A 49 -3.81 -6.01 17.47
CA LEU A 49 -4.50 -4.88 16.84
C LEU A 49 -5.53 -4.20 17.76
N THR A 50 -6.08 -4.93 18.77
CA THR A 50 -6.98 -4.35 19.78
C THR A 50 -6.28 -3.56 20.87
N ARG A 51 -4.99 -3.83 21.13
CA ARG A 51 -4.25 -3.27 22.26
C ARG A 51 -3.18 -2.27 21.87
N GLU A 52 -2.69 -2.39 20.67
CA GLU A 52 -1.50 -1.69 20.22
C GLU A 52 -1.77 -0.89 18.94
N THR A 53 -1.17 0.28 18.83
CA THR A 53 -1.14 0.99 17.56
C THR A 53 -0.11 0.35 16.64
N VAL A 54 -0.56 -0.23 15.54
CA VAL A 54 0.29 -0.92 14.56
C VAL A 54 0.46 -0.03 13.34
N HIS A 55 1.69 0.08 12.88
CA HIS A 55 2.05 0.95 11.76
C HIS A 55 2.20 0.20 10.43
N LEU A 56 2.52 -1.10 10.49
CA LEU A 56 2.63 -1.98 9.33
C LEU A 56 2.50 -3.43 9.78
N ILE A 57 1.88 -4.25 8.94
CA ILE A 57 1.77 -5.69 9.13
C ILE A 57 2.58 -6.39 8.04
N VAL A 58 3.52 -7.22 8.43
CA VAL A 58 4.17 -8.21 7.58
C VAL A 58 3.41 -9.52 7.78
N LEU A 59 2.73 -10.00 6.76
CA LEU A 59 1.72 -11.06 6.87
C LEU A 59 2.05 -12.25 5.97
N ASP A 60 2.28 -13.41 6.55
CA ASP A 60 2.36 -14.63 5.76
C ASP A 60 1.01 -14.97 5.14
N LEU A 61 1.08 -15.41 3.88
CA LEU A 61 -0.09 -15.90 3.15
C LEU A 61 -0.60 -17.23 3.71
N MET A 62 0.33 -18.13 4.02
CA MET A 62 0.05 -19.52 4.40
C MET A 62 0.03 -19.67 5.92
N LEU A 63 -1.05 -19.24 6.57
CA LEU A 63 -1.24 -19.37 8.00
C LEU A 63 -2.24 -20.50 8.32
N PRO A 64 -2.07 -21.22 9.42
CA PRO A 64 -3.04 -22.21 9.87
C PRO A 64 -4.36 -21.56 10.31
N GLY A 65 -5.46 -22.13 9.90
CA GLY A 65 -6.80 -21.65 10.21
C GLY A 65 -7.30 -20.54 9.29
N GLU A 66 -7.11 -19.27 9.65
CA GLU A 66 -7.44 -18.13 8.78
C GLU A 66 -6.19 -17.72 7.99
N ASP A 67 -6.22 -17.90 6.66
CA ASP A 67 -5.11 -17.54 5.77
C ASP A 67 -4.90 -16.03 5.66
N GLY A 68 -3.71 -15.60 5.17
CA GLY A 68 -3.34 -14.20 5.09
C GLY A 68 -4.24 -13.38 4.17
N LEU A 69 -4.82 -13.97 3.11
CA LEU A 69 -5.76 -13.28 2.22
C LEU A 69 -7.07 -12.98 2.95
N SER A 70 -7.59 -13.95 3.69
CA SER A 70 -8.81 -13.81 4.49
C SER A 70 -8.64 -12.76 5.58
N ILE A 71 -7.48 -12.74 6.27
CA ILE A 71 -7.12 -11.70 7.24
C ILE A 71 -7.12 -10.31 6.58
N CYS A 72 -6.44 -10.16 5.45
CA CYS A 72 -6.38 -8.89 4.73
C CYS A 72 -7.77 -8.41 4.31
N ARG A 73 -8.58 -9.29 3.72
CA ARG A 73 -9.97 -9.00 3.32
C ARG A 73 -10.80 -8.52 4.49
N ARG A 74 -10.71 -9.21 5.62
CA ARG A 74 -11.43 -8.85 6.85
C ARG A 74 -11.02 -7.48 7.39
N LEU A 75 -9.72 -7.18 7.44
CA LEU A 75 -9.23 -5.87 7.87
C LEU A 75 -9.75 -4.76 6.97
N ARG A 76 -9.69 -4.94 5.66
CA ARG A 76 -10.21 -3.95 4.69
C ARG A 76 -11.73 -3.78 4.76
N ALA A 77 -12.48 -4.86 4.98
CA ALA A 77 -13.93 -4.80 5.23
C ALA A 77 -14.28 -4.00 6.50
N ALA A 78 -13.42 -4.09 7.53
CA ALA A 78 -13.52 -3.29 8.75
C ALA A 78 -13.00 -1.84 8.58
N LYS A 79 -12.64 -1.42 7.37
CA LYS A 79 -12.02 -0.12 7.05
C LYS A 79 -10.67 0.11 7.76
N ASP A 80 -10.03 -0.94 8.22
CA ASP A 80 -8.66 -0.87 8.71
C ASP A 80 -7.70 -0.77 7.52
N LEU A 81 -7.05 0.38 7.39
CA LEU A 81 -6.11 0.69 6.31
C LEU A 81 -4.65 0.54 6.75
N THR A 82 -4.38 -0.11 7.89
CA THR A 82 -3.01 -0.44 8.30
C THR A 82 -2.28 -1.09 7.13
N PRO A 83 -1.12 -0.57 6.72
CA PRO A 83 -0.38 -1.11 5.59
C PRO A 83 -0.01 -2.58 5.79
N ILE A 84 -0.15 -3.36 4.72
CA ILE A 84 0.13 -4.81 4.74
C ILE A 84 1.12 -5.13 3.63
N ILE A 85 2.25 -5.76 4.01
CA ILE A 85 3.18 -6.44 3.09
C ILE A 85 2.94 -7.94 3.24
N MET A 86 2.51 -8.59 2.17
CA MET A 86 2.33 -10.04 2.18
C MET A 86 3.61 -10.78 1.90
N LEU A 87 3.89 -11.82 2.69
CA LEU A 87 4.90 -12.83 2.38
C LEU A 87 4.21 -14.01 1.70
N THR A 88 4.70 -14.44 0.56
CA THR A 88 4.08 -15.53 -0.21
C THR A 88 5.10 -16.60 -0.59
N ALA A 89 4.73 -17.88 -0.49
CA ALA A 89 5.49 -18.91 -1.13
C ALA A 89 5.46 -18.68 -2.64
N LYS A 90 6.55 -18.97 -3.34
CA LYS A 90 6.72 -18.79 -4.79
C LYS A 90 5.82 -19.75 -5.56
N VAL A 91 4.51 -19.56 -5.52
CA VAL A 91 3.55 -20.37 -6.26
C VAL A 91 2.60 -19.42 -6.98
N GLU A 92 2.60 -19.54 -8.28
CA GLU A 92 1.71 -18.98 -9.31
C GLU A 92 1.31 -17.50 -9.22
N ASP A 93 1.37 -16.84 -10.36
CA ASP A 93 0.92 -15.43 -10.55
C ASP A 93 -0.49 -15.16 -10.02
N VAL A 94 -1.31 -16.20 -9.86
CA VAL A 94 -2.69 -16.13 -9.37
C VAL A 94 -2.75 -15.68 -7.91
N ASP A 95 -1.91 -16.22 -7.02
CA ASP A 95 -1.93 -15.85 -5.59
C ASP A 95 -1.47 -14.41 -5.35
N ARG A 96 -0.53 -13.93 -6.19
CA ARG A 96 -0.07 -12.53 -6.17
C ARG A 96 -1.17 -11.57 -6.62
N ILE A 97 -1.91 -11.93 -7.65
CA ILE A 97 -3.02 -11.13 -8.19
C ILE A 97 -4.13 -11.06 -7.14
N VAL A 98 -4.54 -12.21 -6.58
CA VAL A 98 -5.59 -12.29 -5.56
C VAL A 98 -5.21 -11.51 -4.29
N GLY A 99 -3.95 -11.62 -3.82
CA GLY A 99 -3.49 -10.90 -2.62
C GLY A 99 -3.58 -9.38 -2.77
N LEU A 100 -3.25 -8.86 -3.93
CA LEU A 100 -3.35 -7.43 -4.22
C LEU A 100 -4.78 -6.99 -4.50
N GLU A 101 -5.61 -7.84 -5.11
CA GLU A 101 -7.05 -7.58 -5.25
C GLU A 101 -7.76 -7.47 -3.90
N VAL A 102 -7.23 -8.12 -2.88
CA VAL A 102 -7.77 -8.11 -1.52
C VAL A 102 -7.35 -6.86 -0.71
N GLY A 103 -6.31 -6.14 -1.11
CA GLY A 103 -5.95 -4.89 -0.43
C GLY A 103 -4.58 -4.80 0.22
N ALA A 104 -3.68 -5.71 -0.06
CA ALA A 104 -2.29 -5.56 0.34
C ALA A 104 -1.61 -4.37 -0.35
N ASP A 105 -0.67 -3.72 0.33
CA ASP A 105 0.07 -2.57 -0.19
C ASP A 105 1.32 -2.98 -0.97
N ASP A 106 1.91 -4.11 -0.59
CA ASP A 106 3.01 -4.75 -1.31
C ASP A 106 3.04 -6.25 -1.00
N TYR A 107 3.87 -7.00 -1.70
CA TYR A 107 4.12 -8.41 -1.42
C TYR A 107 5.58 -8.76 -1.68
N LEU A 108 6.05 -9.85 -1.06
CA LEU A 108 7.41 -10.33 -1.14
C LEU A 108 7.43 -11.86 -1.20
N PRO A 109 7.93 -12.47 -2.29
CA PRO A 109 8.00 -13.93 -2.39
C PRO A 109 9.05 -14.53 -1.44
N LYS A 110 8.73 -15.65 -0.83
CA LYS A 110 9.68 -16.51 -0.09
C LYS A 110 10.41 -17.45 -1.08
N PRO A 111 11.73 -17.68 -0.95
CA PRO A 111 12.62 -17.09 0.05
C PRO A 111 13.00 -15.65 -0.31
N PHE A 112 13.11 -14.77 0.69
CA PHE A 112 13.44 -13.36 0.51
C PHE A 112 14.71 -12.95 1.27
N ASN A 113 15.33 -11.89 0.83
CA ASN A 113 16.40 -11.23 1.58
C ASN A 113 15.77 -10.25 2.60
N PRO A 114 16.13 -10.29 3.89
CA PRO A 114 15.63 -9.36 4.89
C PRO A 114 15.87 -7.87 4.51
N ARG A 115 16.95 -7.56 3.79
CA ARG A 115 17.18 -6.19 3.27
C ARG A 115 16.14 -5.75 2.26
N GLU A 116 15.63 -6.68 1.45
CA GLU A 116 14.57 -6.39 0.50
C GLU A 116 13.26 -6.08 1.24
N LEU A 117 12.90 -6.89 2.24
CA LEU A 117 11.76 -6.60 3.11
C LEU A 117 11.90 -5.22 3.77
N LEU A 118 13.07 -4.90 4.31
CA LEU A 118 13.35 -3.60 4.92
C LEU A 118 13.12 -2.44 3.94
N ALA A 119 13.63 -2.56 2.72
CA ALA A 119 13.44 -1.54 1.68
C ALA A 119 11.94 -1.33 1.36
N ARG A 120 11.15 -2.42 1.31
CA ARG A 120 9.69 -2.37 1.10
C ARG A 120 8.97 -1.75 2.30
N ILE A 121 9.35 -2.08 3.53
CA ILE A 121 8.82 -1.47 4.76
C ILE A 121 9.04 0.05 4.72
N HIS A 122 10.27 0.50 4.49
CA HIS A 122 10.56 1.93 4.37
C HIS A 122 9.77 2.60 3.25
N ALA A 123 9.64 1.96 2.08
CA ALA A 123 8.86 2.49 0.98
C ALA A 123 7.38 2.65 1.33
N VAL A 124 6.79 1.70 2.05
CA VAL A 124 5.39 1.73 2.48
C VAL A 124 5.19 2.76 3.59
N LEU A 125 6.04 2.78 4.63
CA LEU A 125 5.92 3.73 5.75
C LEU A 125 6.14 5.18 5.31
N ARG A 126 7.09 5.46 4.41
CA ARG A 126 7.33 6.79 3.85
C ARG A 126 6.09 7.37 3.13
N ARG A 127 5.19 6.54 2.66
CA ARG A 127 3.94 6.95 2.01
C ARG A 127 2.83 7.31 3.00
N ARG A 128 3.04 7.10 4.31
CA ARG A 128 2.08 7.51 5.34
C ARG A 128 2.05 9.04 5.45
N PRO A 129 0.92 9.64 5.86
CA PRO A 129 0.92 11.04 6.24
C PRO A 129 1.98 11.23 7.32
N ALA A 130 2.87 12.21 7.16
CA ALA A 130 3.58 12.71 8.31
C ALA A 130 2.50 13.17 9.30
N MET A 131 2.49 12.65 10.53
CA MET A 131 1.72 13.26 11.60
C MET A 131 2.16 14.73 11.63
N GLU A 132 1.22 15.63 11.40
CA GLU A 132 1.48 17.06 11.31
C GLU A 132 2.33 17.50 12.50
N ALA A 133 3.58 17.87 12.24
CA ALA A 133 4.27 18.74 13.15
C ALA A 133 3.55 20.10 13.07
N PRO A 134 3.06 20.67 14.18
CA PRO A 134 2.45 21.98 14.17
C PRO A 134 3.48 22.98 13.65
N GLY A 135 3.26 23.56 12.46
CA GLY A 135 4.12 24.57 11.89
C GLY A 135 4.87 24.22 10.60
N ALA A 136 4.63 23.06 9.96
CA ALA A 136 5.11 22.88 8.60
C ALA A 136 4.39 23.86 7.68
N PRO A 137 5.14 24.65 6.84
CA PRO A 137 4.48 25.54 5.89
C PRO A 137 3.60 24.69 4.99
N ALA A 138 2.36 25.11 4.80
CA ALA A 138 1.43 24.51 3.83
C ALA A 138 2.09 24.60 2.46
N LEU A 139 2.79 23.53 2.07
CA LEU A 139 3.25 23.32 0.70
C LEU A 139 1.98 23.21 -0.13
N ASP A 140 1.80 24.16 -1.04
CA ASP A 140 0.72 24.34 -1.99
C ASP A 140 -0.38 23.27 -1.92
N ALA A 141 -1.55 23.66 -1.40
CA ALA A 141 -2.74 22.83 -1.34
C ALA A 141 -3.11 22.39 -2.76
N GLN A 142 -2.49 21.30 -3.23
CA GLN A 142 -2.78 20.73 -4.54
C GLN A 142 -3.95 19.75 -4.38
N THR A 143 -5.14 20.31 -4.33
CA THR A 143 -6.35 19.53 -4.56
C THR A 143 -6.56 19.38 -6.05
N VAL A 144 -6.61 18.15 -6.53
CA VAL A 144 -6.93 17.84 -7.93
C VAL A 144 -8.38 17.41 -8.00
N THR A 145 -9.18 18.10 -8.83
CA THR A 145 -10.59 17.74 -9.07
C THR A 145 -10.74 17.08 -10.43
N PHE A 146 -11.57 16.02 -10.48
CA PHE A 146 -11.91 15.32 -11.72
C PHE A 146 -13.30 14.67 -11.57
N GLY A 147 -14.22 14.96 -12.47
CA GLY A 147 -15.61 14.56 -12.33
C GLY A 147 -16.17 14.92 -10.95
N PRO A 148 -16.81 13.98 -10.24
CA PRO A 148 -17.35 14.22 -8.89
C PRO A 148 -16.29 14.09 -7.78
N PHE A 149 -15.01 13.88 -8.13
CA PHE A 149 -13.94 13.60 -7.18
C PHE A 149 -13.12 14.85 -6.84
N SER A 150 -12.73 14.94 -5.57
CA SER A 150 -11.75 15.88 -5.05
C SER A 150 -10.63 15.11 -4.33
N PHE A 151 -9.42 15.22 -4.85
CA PHE A 151 -8.25 14.50 -4.36
C PHE A 151 -7.25 15.47 -3.72
N ASP A 152 -7.23 15.49 -2.40
CA ASP A 152 -6.31 16.29 -1.61
C ASP A 152 -5.01 15.52 -1.38
N LEU A 153 -3.92 16.02 -1.97
CA LEU A 153 -2.60 15.38 -1.91
C LEU A 153 -1.91 15.58 -0.57
N ALA A 154 -2.22 16.69 0.14
CA ALA A 154 -1.64 17.01 1.44
C ALA A 154 -2.32 16.18 2.54
N LEU A 155 -3.65 16.21 2.59
CA LEU A 155 -4.44 15.43 3.55
C LEU A 155 -4.56 13.94 3.17
N ARG A 156 -4.03 13.55 2.01
CA ARG A 156 -4.10 12.18 1.47
C ARG A 156 -5.54 11.65 1.41
N ARG A 157 -6.46 12.50 1.00
CA ARG A 157 -7.89 12.23 1.04
C ARG A 157 -8.50 12.30 -0.36
N LEU A 158 -9.28 11.28 -0.71
CA LEU A 158 -10.15 11.28 -1.88
C LEU A 158 -11.58 11.41 -1.39
N THR A 159 -12.35 12.31 -2.00
CA THR A 159 -13.79 12.43 -1.78
C THR A 159 -14.53 12.33 -3.10
N LYS A 160 -15.76 11.82 -3.05
CA LYS A 160 -16.72 11.84 -4.15
C LYS A 160 -17.97 12.54 -3.65
N ASP A 161 -18.37 13.62 -4.29
CA ASP A 161 -19.54 14.43 -3.87
C ASP A 161 -19.51 14.81 -2.37
N GLY A 162 -18.30 15.03 -1.81
CA GLY A 162 -18.07 15.34 -0.40
C GLY A 162 -17.91 14.11 0.51
N GLU A 163 -18.29 12.92 0.10
CA GLU A 163 -18.10 11.70 0.89
C GLU A 163 -16.69 11.13 0.72
N GLN A 164 -16.08 10.74 1.82
CA GLN A 164 -14.71 10.23 1.82
C GLN A 164 -14.64 8.79 1.29
N ILE A 165 -13.73 8.58 0.33
CA ILE A 165 -13.34 7.26 -0.18
C ILE A 165 -12.05 6.85 0.51
N ALA A 166 -12.07 5.71 1.20
CA ALA A 166 -10.91 5.15 1.87
C ALA A 166 -9.93 4.56 0.83
N LEU A 167 -8.67 5.01 0.85
CA LEU A 167 -7.60 4.51 0.01
C LEU A 167 -6.51 3.87 0.86
N THR A 168 -6.03 2.71 0.46
CA THR A 168 -4.79 2.16 1.01
C THR A 168 -3.60 3.04 0.63
N THR A 169 -2.47 2.85 1.31
CA THR A 169 -1.23 3.59 1.02
C THR A 169 -0.77 3.38 -0.43
N GLY A 170 -0.92 2.16 -0.96
CA GLY A 170 -0.57 1.83 -2.34
C GLY A 170 -1.48 2.52 -3.36
N GLU A 171 -2.79 2.48 -3.14
CA GLU A 171 -3.79 3.13 -4.00
C GLU A 171 -3.63 4.64 -4.04
N PHE A 172 -3.42 5.27 -2.87
CA PHE A 172 -3.12 6.69 -2.81
C PHE A 172 -1.88 7.06 -3.63
N SER A 173 -0.79 6.30 -3.48
CA SER A 173 0.47 6.58 -4.17
C SER A 173 0.34 6.42 -5.67
N MET A 174 -0.41 5.41 -6.13
CA MET A 174 -0.68 5.16 -7.54
C MET A 174 -1.54 6.28 -8.14
N LEU A 175 -2.63 6.66 -7.48
CA LEU A 175 -3.48 7.76 -7.94
C LEU A 175 -2.70 9.08 -7.96
N LYS A 176 -1.89 9.37 -6.93
CA LYS A 176 -1.02 10.54 -6.87
C LYS A 176 -0.03 10.60 -8.05
N ALA A 177 0.58 9.46 -8.41
CA ALA A 177 1.49 9.40 -9.55
C ALA A 177 0.77 9.75 -10.86
N LEU A 178 -0.44 9.24 -11.05
CA LEU A 178 -1.25 9.47 -12.24
C LEU A 178 -1.73 10.93 -12.34
N VAL A 179 -2.33 11.47 -11.29
CA VAL A 179 -2.90 12.84 -11.32
C VAL A 179 -1.84 13.94 -11.43
N ARG A 180 -0.59 13.65 -11.08
CA ARG A 180 0.54 14.58 -11.29
C ARG A 180 1.07 14.61 -12.71
N HIS A 181 0.63 13.68 -13.56
CA HIS A 181 1.02 13.59 -14.98
C HIS A 181 -0.24 13.48 -15.84
N PRO A 182 -1.15 14.48 -15.78
CA PRO A 182 -2.40 14.42 -16.52
C PRO A 182 -2.14 14.40 -18.02
N ARG A 183 -2.88 13.55 -18.73
CA ARG A 183 -2.79 13.37 -20.21
C ARG A 183 -1.43 12.86 -20.73
N GLN A 184 -0.53 12.50 -19.82
CA GLN A 184 0.77 11.93 -20.17
C GLN A 184 0.73 10.41 -19.96
N PRO A 185 0.90 9.59 -21.00
CA PRO A 185 1.05 8.16 -20.86
C PRO A 185 2.27 7.80 -20.01
N LEU A 186 2.07 7.04 -18.98
CA LEU A 186 3.13 6.54 -18.10
C LEU A 186 3.32 5.04 -18.32
N SER A 187 4.55 4.63 -18.59
CA SER A 187 4.89 3.21 -18.66
C SER A 187 4.71 2.55 -17.28
N ARG A 188 4.58 1.22 -17.27
CA ARG A 188 4.51 0.45 -16.01
C ARG A 188 5.72 0.69 -15.13
N ASP A 189 6.92 0.73 -15.73
CA ASP A 189 8.17 1.05 -15.01
C ASP A 189 8.12 2.44 -14.39
N LYS A 190 7.70 3.44 -15.15
CA LYS A 190 7.60 4.80 -14.65
C LYS A 190 6.57 4.94 -13.53
N LEU A 191 5.42 4.29 -13.66
CA LEU A 191 4.41 4.25 -12.60
C LEU A 191 4.92 3.55 -11.35
N ALA A 192 5.59 2.40 -11.48
CA ALA A 192 6.19 1.70 -10.35
C ALA A 192 7.21 2.58 -9.63
N GLN A 193 8.09 3.24 -10.38
CA GLN A 193 9.08 4.17 -9.84
C GLN A 193 8.42 5.34 -9.09
N LEU A 194 7.43 6.00 -9.70
CA LEU A 194 6.74 7.16 -9.11
C LEU A 194 5.89 6.79 -7.91
N ALA A 195 5.14 5.67 -7.98
CA ALA A 195 4.21 5.25 -6.95
C ALA A 195 4.89 4.47 -5.82
N ARG A 196 5.92 3.67 -6.12
CA ARG A 196 6.53 2.73 -5.18
C ARG A 196 7.99 3.05 -4.87
N GLY A 197 8.66 3.90 -5.67
CA GLY A 197 10.07 4.25 -5.51
C GLY A 197 11.01 3.08 -5.82
N ARG A 198 10.59 2.11 -6.61
CA ARG A 198 11.37 0.95 -7.06
C ARG A 198 11.14 0.67 -8.53
N GLU A 199 12.06 -0.07 -9.13
CA GLU A 199 11.91 -0.55 -10.50
C GLU A 199 10.76 -1.57 -10.61
N PHE A 200 10.20 -1.64 -11.80
CA PHE A 200 9.18 -2.63 -12.14
C PHE A 200 9.87 -3.97 -12.42
N GLU A 201 9.47 -5.01 -11.71
CA GLU A 201 9.96 -6.36 -11.99
C GLU A 201 9.17 -6.93 -13.18
N PRO A 202 9.85 -7.50 -14.20
CA PRO A 202 9.18 -8.23 -15.25
C PRO A 202 8.23 -9.27 -14.64
N PHE A 203 7.00 -9.33 -15.13
CA PHE A 203 5.91 -10.18 -14.61
C PHE A 203 5.26 -9.71 -13.29
N ASP A 204 5.64 -8.56 -12.72
CA ASP A 204 4.93 -7.98 -11.58
C ASP A 204 3.58 -7.38 -12.00
N ARG A 205 2.51 -8.17 -11.93
CA ARG A 205 1.15 -7.70 -12.23
C ARG A 205 0.52 -6.86 -11.12
N SER A 206 1.23 -6.63 -10.04
CA SER A 206 0.70 -5.90 -8.88
C SER A 206 0.27 -4.47 -9.21
N LEU A 207 0.90 -3.85 -10.20
CA LEU A 207 0.54 -2.53 -10.68
C LEU A 207 -0.81 -2.56 -11.41
N ASP A 208 -1.01 -3.51 -12.32
CA ASP A 208 -2.26 -3.65 -13.07
C ASP A 208 -3.44 -3.94 -12.15
N VAL A 209 -3.21 -4.71 -11.08
CA VAL A 209 -4.21 -4.99 -10.03
C VAL A 209 -4.58 -3.73 -9.25
N GLN A 210 -3.60 -2.91 -8.86
CA GLN A 210 -3.86 -1.64 -8.19
C GLN A 210 -4.63 -0.67 -9.10
N ILE A 211 -4.31 -0.62 -10.39
CA ILE A 211 -5.08 0.15 -11.38
C ILE A 211 -6.52 -0.38 -11.47
N SER A 212 -6.71 -1.69 -11.54
CA SER A 212 -8.05 -2.29 -11.54
C SER A 212 -8.87 -1.90 -10.31
N ARG A 213 -8.26 -1.89 -9.13
CA ARG A 213 -8.93 -1.46 -7.89
C ARG A 213 -9.25 0.02 -7.90
N LEU A 214 -8.34 0.88 -8.33
CA LEU A 214 -8.61 2.31 -8.47
C LEU A 214 -9.77 2.54 -9.42
N ARG A 215 -9.81 1.86 -10.56
CA ARG A 215 -10.94 1.94 -11.49
C ARG A 215 -12.27 1.56 -10.83
N LYS A 216 -12.32 0.50 -10.04
CA LYS A 216 -13.54 0.11 -9.29
C LYS A 216 -14.04 1.20 -8.34
N MET A 217 -13.15 2.08 -7.86
CA MET A 217 -13.50 3.15 -6.92
C MET A 217 -13.88 4.47 -7.62
N ILE A 218 -13.25 4.78 -8.76
CA ILE A 218 -13.39 6.11 -9.38
C ILE A 218 -14.07 6.09 -10.75
N GLU A 219 -14.19 4.95 -11.41
CA GLU A 219 -14.83 4.87 -12.72
C GLU A 219 -16.33 4.55 -12.59
N PRO A 220 -17.19 5.16 -13.41
CA PRO A 220 -18.58 4.73 -13.51
C PRO A 220 -18.72 3.29 -13.98
N ASP A 221 -17.89 2.89 -14.94
CA ASP A 221 -17.72 1.52 -15.44
C ASP A 221 -16.24 1.18 -15.51
N PRO A 222 -15.72 0.29 -14.63
CA PRO A 222 -14.32 -0.12 -14.62
C PRO A 222 -13.86 -0.80 -15.92
N THR A 223 -14.79 -1.34 -16.73
CA THR A 223 -14.47 -2.01 -18.01
C THR A 223 -14.30 -1.00 -19.14
N GLN A 224 -14.91 0.19 -18.99
CA GLN A 224 -14.80 1.32 -19.93
C GLN A 224 -14.28 2.56 -19.19
N PRO A 225 -13.00 2.54 -18.76
CA PRO A 225 -12.46 3.57 -17.89
C PRO A 225 -12.35 4.93 -18.60
N ARG A 226 -12.85 5.97 -17.93
CA ARG A 226 -12.81 7.35 -18.42
C ARG A 226 -11.60 8.11 -17.90
N TYR A 227 -11.26 7.94 -16.61
CA TYR A 227 -10.20 8.68 -15.94
C TYR A 227 -8.84 7.99 -16.02
N ILE A 228 -8.77 6.67 -15.80
CA ILE A 228 -7.53 5.90 -15.91
C ILE A 228 -7.62 5.01 -17.14
N GLN A 229 -7.15 5.49 -18.28
CA GLN A 229 -7.21 4.76 -19.53
C GLN A 229 -5.96 3.89 -19.75
N THR A 230 -6.12 2.80 -20.50
CA THR A 230 -5.00 1.95 -20.93
C THR A 230 -4.47 2.45 -22.26
N VAL A 231 -3.16 2.69 -22.33
CA VAL A 231 -2.46 2.94 -23.58
C VAL A 231 -1.72 1.67 -23.98
N TRP A 232 -2.27 0.94 -24.93
CA TRP A 232 -1.77 -0.37 -25.36
C TRP A 232 -0.28 -0.30 -25.75
N GLY A 233 0.50 -1.25 -25.29
CA GLY A 233 1.95 -1.30 -25.51
C GLY A 233 2.78 -0.30 -24.69
N VAL A 234 2.14 0.65 -23.96
CA VAL A 234 2.83 1.66 -23.14
C VAL A 234 2.52 1.46 -21.66
N GLY A 235 1.26 1.67 -21.24
CA GLY A 235 0.89 1.64 -19.84
C GLY A 235 -0.45 2.34 -19.58
N TYR A 236 -0.46 3.39 -18.77
CA TYR A 236 -1.68 4.06 -18.33
C TYR A 236 -1.58 5.57 -18.45
N VAL A 237 -2.72 6.22 -18.70
CA VAL A 237 -2.83 7.68 -18.74
C VAL A 237 -4.00 8.13 -17.87
N PHE A 238 -3.83 9.25 -17.16
CA PHE A 238 -4.89 9.91 -16.42
C PHE A 238 -5.51 11.04 -17.26
N VAL A 239 -6.82 11.01 -17.42
CA VAL A 239 -7.60 11.98 -18.21
C VAL A 239 -8.64 12.62 -17.28
N PRO A 240 -8.36 13.82 -16.71
CA PRO A 240 -9.17 14.41 -15.65
C PRO A 240 -10.61 14.75 -16.06
N ASP A 241 -10.84 15.11 -17.30
CA ASP A 241 -12.16 15.43 -17.88
C ASP A 241 -12.92 14.19 -18.39
N GLY A 242 -12.30 13.01 -18.34
CA GLY A 242 -12.91 11.77 -18.79
C GLY A 242 -13.27 11.79 -20.28
N ALA A 243 -12.65 12.66 -21.08
CA ALA A 243 -12.83 12.68 -22.52
C ALA A 243 -12.12 11.48 -23.17
N ALA A 244 -12.79 10.84 -24.10
CA ALA A 244 -12.23 9.75 -24.90
C ALA A 244 -11.21 10.27 -25.91
#